data_a45b6bfef7740b27f9bc8685658b0d6e
#
_entry.id   a45b6bfef7740b27f9bc8685658b0d6e
#
_cell.length_a   1.000
_cell.length_b   1.000
_cell.length_c   1.000
_cell.angle_alpha   90.00
_cell.angle_beta   90.00
_cell.angle_gamma   90.00
#
_symmetry.space_group_name_H-M   'P 1'
#
loop_
_entity.id
_entity.type
_entity.pdbx_description
1 polymer ?
#
loop_
_entity_poly.entity_id
_entity_poly.type
_entity_poly.pdbx_seq_one_letter_code
_entity_poly.pdbx_strand_id
1 'polypeptide(L)'
;MKNILLGSLLLSLVLTSCKNKPEEENKDMLENLKIAFIGTYTRMEGHVEGKAEGIYTLYQDPESGSLRFGEVVAKITNPSFVRVSEDGKNLYAVTEIGSREGEVGEVYAYSINDNYELEELNKLSTEAGAPAQIAIDQSGKYVFVANYMGGVVMMYRREEDGRLSDHKKIQLENPGQSHAHSVNIDEDNEHVYIADLGNDKIWIFDLDAATGSIEPNEQAFVEVEEGAGPRHFTFSKNQEYAYVINELNSSITAFKRKASGGLEIIQTVSTLPEDFEGENSAADIHLHPNGKFIYGSNRGDNSICAFRVGDDGKLINIGFYPTNGETPRNFAIAPGGDFLYAANQDSGGISIFKIDGETGELEQELTNFDAKTPVCIEFVEN
;
A
#
# COMPACT_ATOMS: atom_id res chain seq x y z
N MET A 1 -28.78 -54.19 -72.67
CA MET A 1 -27.49 -53.96 -72.05
C MET A 1 -27.44 -52.49 -71.66
N LYS A 2 -27.68 -52.16 -70.39
CA LYS A 2 -27.79 -50.81 -69.90
C LYS A 2 -26.54 -50.49 -69.12
N ASN A 3 -25.77 -49.50 -69.57
CA ASN A 3 -24.63 -48.96 -68.84
C ASN A 3 -25.13 -48.04 -67.73
N ILE A 4 -24.73 -48.29 -66.51
CA ILE A 4 -24.93 -47.41 -65.34
C ILE A 4 -23.62 -46.66 -65.10
N LEU A 5 -23.60 -45.33 -65.30
CA LEU A 5 -22.54 -44.46 -64.87
C LEU A 5 -22.69 -44.19 -63.37
N LEU A 6 -21.67 -44.58 -62.61
CA LEU A 6 -21.51 -44.12 -61.19
C LEU A 6 -20.79 -42.75 -61.15
N GLY A 7 -21.53 -41.72 -60.79
CA GLY A 7 -20.94 -40.43 -60.52
C GLY A 7 -20.41 -40.38 -59.04
N SER A 8 -19.11 -40.24 -58.89
CA SER A 8 -18.47 -40.01 -57.59
C SER A 8 -18.58 -38.54 -57.18
N LEU A 9 -19.38 -38.29 -56.15
CA LEU A 9 -19.47 -36.96 -55.49
C LEU A 9 -18.31 -36.81 -54.55
N LEU A 10 -17.33 -35.98 -54.88
CA LEU A 10 -16.25 -35.55 -53.95
C LEU A 10 -16.84 -34.52 -53.01
N LEU A 11 -17.04 -34.92 -51.74
CA LEU A 11 -17.38 -34.02 -50.65
C LEU A 11 -16.07 -33.42 -50.08
N SER A 12 -15.75 -32.19 -50.46
CA SER A 12 -14.64 -31.44 -49.88
C SER A 12 -15.04 -30.98 -48.49
N LEU A 13 -14.53 -31.64 -47.45
CA LEU A 13 -14.55 -31.13 -46.07
C LEU A 13 -13.62 -29.92 -46.00
N VAL A 14 -14.19 -28.74 -45.89
CA VAL A 14 -13.48 -27.54 -45.44
C VAL A 14 -13.35 -27.65 -43.92
N LEU A 15 -12.19 -28.08 -43.45
CA LEU A 15 -11.79 -27.97 -42.06
C LEU A 15 -11.48 -26.48 -41.78
N THR A 16 -12.46 -25.73 -41.34
CA THR A 16 -12.25 -24.44 -40.70
C THR A 16 -11.55 -24.73 -39.38
N SER A 17 -10.23 -24.52 -39.35
CA SER A 17 -9.43 -24.49 -38.16
C SER A 17 -9.85 -23.27 -37.32
N CYS A 18 -10.73 -23.47 -36.36
CA CYS A 18 -10.85 -22.54 -35.24
C CYS A 18 -9.53 -22.60 -34.45
N LYS A 19 -8.57 -21.76 -34.82
CA LYS A 19 -7.50 -21.39 -33.90
C LYS A 19 -8.16 -20.55 -32.84
N ASN A 20 -8.30 -21.13 -31.67
CA ASN A 20 -8.70 -20.46 -30.45
C ASN A 20 -7.84 -19.24 -30.25
N LYS A 21 -8.47 -18.13 -29.93
CA LYS A 21 -7.89 -16.90 -29.41
C LYS A 21 -8.18 -16.83 -27.91
N PRO A 22 -7.45 -17.53 -27.02
CA PRO A 22 -7.62 -17.38 -25.57
C PRO A 22 -7.10 -16.02 -25.08
N GLU A 23 -6.13 -15.44 -25.81
CA GLU A 23 -5.50 -14.17 -25.44
C GLU A 23 -6.37 -12.94 -25.72
N GLU A 24 -7.13 -12.91 -26.83
CA GLU A 24 -8.02 -11.78 -27.13
C GLU A 24 -9.27 -11.77 -26.23
N GLU A 25 -9.87 -12.91 -25.91
CA GLU A 25 -11.01 -12.97 -24.96
C GLU A 25 -10.62 -12.55 -23.53
N ASN A 26 -9.39 -12.83 -23.13
CA ASN A 26 -8.88 -12.41 -21.80
C ASN A 26 -8.61 -10.91 -21.76
N LYS A 27 -8.15 -10.32 -22.85
CA LYS A 27 -7.87 -8.88 -22.95
C LYS A 27 -9.15 -8.04 -22.89
N ASP A 28 -10.19 -8.44 -23.63
CA ASP A 28 -11.51 -7.76 -23.61
C ASP A 28 -12.19 -7.85 -22.23
N MET A 29 -11.93 -8.92 -21.45
CA MET A 29 -12.47 -9.08 -20.09
C MET A 29 -11.74 -8.22 -19.05
N LEU A 30 -10.47 -7.88 -19.28
CA LEU A 30 -9.65 -7.07 -18.35
C LEU A 30 -9.77 -5.56 -18.64
N GLU A 31 -10.24 -5.18 -19.82
CA GLU A 31 -10.23 -3.78 -20.29
C GLU A 31 -11.02 -2.81 -19.40
N ASN A 32 -11.99 -3.31 -18.62
CA ASN A 32 -12.79 -2.49 -17.70
C ASN A 32 -12.44 -2.70 -16.21
N LEU A 33 -11.57 -3.65 -15.88
CA LEU A 33 -11.23 -3.93 -14.50
C LEU A 33 -10.07 -3.06 -14.03
N LYS A 34 -10.10 -2.66 -12.76
CA LYS A 34 -8.94 -2.10 -12.10
C LYS A 34 -8.09 -3.22 -11.53
N ILE A 35 -6.79 -3.08 -11.64
CA ILE A 35 -5.82 -4.08 -11.21
C ILE A 35 -5.15 -3.60 -9.93
N ALA A 36 -4.98 -4.51 -8.98
CA ALA A 36 -4.15 -4.28 -7.81
C ALA A 36 -3.23 -5.46 -7.55
N PHE A 37 -2.16 -5.22 -6.83
CA PHE A 37 -1.30 -6.24 -6.26
C PHE A 37 -1.53 -6.34 -4.76
N ILE A 38 -1.51 -7.57 -4.24
CA ILE A 38 -1.68 -7.84 -2.81
C ILE A 38 -0.38 -8.35 -2.22
N GLY A 39 0.16 -7.59 -1.27
CA GLY A 39 1.23 -8.03 -0.39
C GLY A 39 0.69 -8.86 0.78
N THR A 40 1.45 -9.87 1.20
CA THR A 40 0.99 -10.86 2.17
C THR A 40 2.09 -11.30 3.13
N TYR A 41 1.71 -11.96 4.23
CA TYR A 41 2.65 -12.79 5.00
C TYR A 41 2.60 -14.25 4.56
N THR A 42 3.78 -14.85 4.38
CA THR A 42 3.95 -16.20 3.83
C THR A 42 4.55 -17.19 4.82
N ARG A 43 5.08 -16.70 5.94
CA ARG A 43 5.67 -17.53 7.00
C ARG A 43 5.33 -17.00 8.40
N MET A 44 5.60 -17.80 9.42
CA MET A 44 5.50 -17.39 10.82
C MET A 44 6.57 -16.33 11.15
N GLU A 45 6.12 -15.19 11.63
CA GLU A 45 6.89 -14.17 12.35
C GLU A 45 6.37 -14.05 13.79
N GLY A 46 7.03 -13.27 14.65
CA GLY A 46 6.64 -13.20 16.06
C GLY A 46 5.20 -12.69 16.30
N HIS A 47 4.63 -11.96 15.35
CA HIS A 47 3.33 -11.29 15.45
C HIS A 47 2.28 -11.80 14.46
N VAL A 48 2.62 -12.71 13.54
CA VAL A 48 1.72 -13.21 12.50
C VAL A 48 2.06 -14.64 12.08
N GLU A 49 1.03 -15.44 11.81
CA GLU A 49 1.14 -16.73 11.14
C GLU A 49 0.83 -16.59 9.65
N GLY A 50 1.87 -16.33 8.84
CA GLY A 50 1.72 -16.16 7.39
C GLY A 50 1.27 -17.45 6.70
N LYS A 51 0.19 -17.38 5.90
CA LYS A 51 -0.47 -18.51 5.23
C LYS A 51 -0.50 -18.40 3.72
N ALA A 52 -0.03 -17.27 3.17
CA ALA A 52 -0.02 -17.01 1.75
C ALA A 52 1.24 -17.56 1.06
N GLU A 53 1.33 -17.38 -0.26
CA GLU A 53 2.46 -17.90 -1.06
C GLU A 53 3.36 -16.79 -1.64
N GLY A 54 2.93 -15.52 -1.58
CA GLY A 54 3.67 -14.40 -2.15
C GLY A 54 2.78 -13.22 -2.52
N ILE A 55 3.11 -12.56 -3.63
CA ILE A 55 2.33 -11.45 -4.19
C ILE A 55 1.27 -12.02 -5.12
N TYR A 56 0.03 -11.52 -5.01
CA TYR A 56 -1.09 -11.88 -5.87
C TYR A 56 -1.57 -10.70 -6.68
N THR A 57 -2.20 -10.96 -7.84
CA THR A 57 -3.01 -9.97 -8.54
C THR A 57 -4.45 -9.98 -8.00
N LEU A 58 -5.08 -8.82 -8.05
CA LEU A 58 -6.49 -8.62 -7.71
C LEU A 58 -7.14 -7.81 -8.82
N TYR A 59 -8.32 -8.23 -9.24
CA TYR A 59 -9.13 -7.57 -10.26
C TYR A 59 -10.37 -6.99 -9.58
N GLN A 60 -10.61 -5.70 -9.78
CA GLN A 60 -11.72 -4.96 -9.20
C GLN A 60 -12.63 -4.44 -10.31
N ASP A 61 -13.92 -4.75 -10.21
CA ASP A 61 -14.94 -4.18 -11.04
C ASP A 61 -15.31 -2.77 -10.56
N PRO A 62 -15.06 -1.70 -11.32
CA PRO A 62 -15.27 -0.33 -10.84
C PRO A 62 -16.74 0.04 -10.67
N GLU A 63 -17.69 -0.68 -11.28
CA GLU A 63 -19.11 -0.39 -11.16
C GLU A 63 -19.72 -1.03 -9.91
N SER A 64 -19.36 -2.28 -9.63
CA SER A 64 -19.93 -3.04 -8.50
C SER A 64 -19.04 -3.11 -7.28
N GLY A 65 -17.75 -2.72 -7.37
CA GLY A 65 -16.77 -2.89 -6.32
C GLY A 65 -16.34 -4.34 -6.08
N SER A 66 -16.91 -5.30 -6.82
CA SER A 66 -16.60 -6.71 -6.61
C SER A 66 -15.16 -7.05 -6.96
N LEU A 67 -14.61 -8.01 -6.22
CA LEU A 67 -13.23 -8.46 -6.38
C LEU A 67 -13.17 -9.85 -7.03
N ARG A 68 -12.15 -10.05 -7.86
CA ARG A 68 -11.75 -11.38 -8.32
C ARG A 68 -10.27 -11.58 -8.02
N PHE A 69 -9.94 -12.66 -7.34
CA PHE A 69 -8.55 -13.01 -7.04
C PHE A 69 -7.87 -13.54 -8.30
N GLY A 70 -6.66 -13.06 -8.54
CA GLY A 70 -5.78 -13.57 -9.58
C GLY A 70 -4.83 -14.65 -9.06
N GLU A 71 -3.76 -14.85 -9.77
CA GLU A 71 -2.75 -15.84 -9.45
C GLU A 71 -1.64 -15.27 -8.56
N VAL A 72 -0.80 -16.15 -8.01
CA VAL A 72 0.47 -15.76 -7.38
C VAL A 72 1.44 -15.34 -8.48
N VAL A 73 1.78 -14.06 -8.51
CA VAL A 73 2.66 -13.48 -9.55
C VAL A 73 4.13 -13.38 -9.12
N ALA A 74 4.41 -13.45 -7.82
CA ALA A 74 5.77 -13.59 -7.30
C ALA A 74 5.78 -14.37 -5.98
N LYS A 75 6.65 -15.38 -5.89
CA LYS A 75 6.84 -16.18 -4.68
C LYS A 75 8.06 -15.69 -3.93
N ILE A 76 7.85 -14.77 -3.01
CA ILE A 76 8.88 -14.26 -2.10
C ILE A 76 8.41 -14.33 -0.65
N THR A 77 9.33 -14.23 0.29
CA THR A 77 9.01 -14.32 1.71
C THR A 77 8.47 -13.00 2.23
N ASN A 78 7.27 -13.06 2.84
CA ASN A 78 6.64 -11.93 3.51
C ASN A 78 6.69 -10.62 2.70
N PRO A 79 6.14 -10.58 1.47
CA PRO A 79 5.99 -9.32 0.74
C PRO A 79 4.91 -8.46 1.40
N SER A 80 5.18 -7.98 2.62
CA SER A 80 4.18 -7.28 3.44
C SER A 80 3.84 -5.90 2.93
N PHE A 81 4.70 -5.31 2.11
CA PHE A 81 4.43 -4.03 1.44
C PHE A 81 4.91 -4.10 -0.02
N VAL A 82 4.03 -3.65 -0.90
CA VAL A 82 4.30 -3.51 -2.33
C VAL A 82 3.97 -2.09 -2.78
N ARG A 83 4.72 -1.57 -3.76
CA ARG A 83 4.48 -0.25 -4.36
C ARG A 83 4.69 -0.32 -5.86
N VAL A 84 3.70 0.15 -6.61
CA VAL A 84 3.78 0.30 -8.07
C VAL A 84 4.36 1.66 -8.41
N SER A 85 5.21 1.74 -9.43
CA SER A 85 5.69 3.02 -9.96
C SER A 85 4.54 3.77 -10.65
N GLU A 86 4.58 5.10 -10.65
CA GLU A 86 3.53 5.96 -11.24
C GLU A 86 3.26 5.64 -12.72
N ASP A 87 4.30 5.23 -13.46
CA ASP A 87 4.20 4.82 -14.86
C ASP A 87 3.60 3.40 -15.06
N GLY A 88 3.23 2.71 -13.98
CA GLY A 88 2.64 1.36 -13.99
C GLY A 88 3.57 0.25 -14.46
N LYS A 89 4.86 0.52 -14.67
CA LYS A 89 5.79 -0.44 -15.31
C LYS A 89 6.59 -1.29 -14.35
N ASN A 90 6.72 -0.84 -13.09
CA ASN A 90 7.51 -1.55 -12.10
C ASN A 90 6.74 -1.73 -10.80
N LEU A 91 7.03 -2.82 -10.12
CA LEU A 91 6.60 -3.08 -8.76
C LEU A 91 7.83 -3.31 -7.88
N TYR A 92 7.81 -2.69 -6.71
CA TYR A 92 8.80 -2.92 -5.65
C TYR A 92 8.13 -3.61 -4.49
N ALA A 93 8.81 -4.60 -3.90
CA ALA A 93 8.30 -5.37 -2.78
C ALA A 93 9.39 -5.56 -1.73
N VAL A 94 9.05 -5.41 -0.46
CA VAL A 94 9.95 -5.76 0.64
C VAL A 94 9.81 -7.22 1.01
N THR A 95 10.83 -7.76 1.70
CA THR A 95 10.69 -8.99 2.49
C THR A 95 10.72 -8.61 3.97
N GLU A 96 9.57 -8.51 4.61
CA GLU A 96 9.49 -8.17 6.04
C GLU A 96 9.90 -9.38 6.89
N ILE A 97 11.22 -9.51 7.05
CA ILE A 97 11.88 -10.49 7.89
C ILE A 97 12.80 -9.78 8.88
N GLY A 98 13.00 -10.34 10.05
CA GLY A 98 13.82 -9.70 11.10
C GLY A 98 13.46 -10.16 12.51
N SER A 99 12.49 -11.06 12.64
CA SER A 99 12.11 -11.63 13.94
C SER A 99 13.19 -12.56 14.53
N ARG A 100 14.16 -12.99 13.69
CA ARG A 100 15.28 -13.83 14.11
C ARG A 100 16.56 -13.02 14.11
N GLU A 101 17.45 -13.31 15.07
CA GLU A 101 18.73 -12.62 15.19
C GLU A 101 19.55 -12.74 13.89
N GLY A 102 20.01 -11.58 13.38
CA GLY A 102 20.84 -11.48 12.19
C GLY A 102 20.10 -11.54 10.86
N GLU A 103 18.75 -11.64 10.84
CA GLU A 103 17.99 -11.51 9.60
C GLU A 103 17.97 -10.04 9.13
N VAL A 104 18.21 -9.88 7.84
CA VAL A 104 18.16 -8.59 7.14
C VAL A 104 17.18 -8.70 5.99
N GLY A 105 16.30 -7.72 5.85
CA GLY A 105 15.32 -7.68 4.77
C GLY A 105 15.93 -7.36 3.40
N GLU A 106 15.15 -7.60 2.37
CA GLU A 106 15.49 -7.27 0.99
C GLU A 106 14.36 -6.43 0.37
N VAL A 107 14.71 -5.64 -0.63
CA VAL A 107 13.77 -5.00 -1.56
C VAL A 107 13.96 -5.61 -2.93
N TYR A 108 12.88 -6.08 -3.53
CA TYR A 108 12.80 -6.64 -4.87
C TYR A 108 12.27 -5.59 -5.84
N ALA A 109 12.83 -5.58 -7.04
CA ALA A 109 12.34 -4.80 -8.18
C ALA A 109 11.82 -5.76 -9.25
N TYR A 110 10.61 -5.50 -9.74
CA TYR A 110 9.97 -6.27 -10.82
C TYR A 110 9.59 -5.34 -11.96
N SER A 111 9.63 -5.84 -13.20
CA SER A 111 8.86 -5.27 -14.30
C SER A 111 7.45 -5.85 -14.30
N ILE A 112 6.48 -5.05 -14.72
CA ILE A 112 5.08 -5.43 -14.90
C ILE A 112 4.83 -5.51 -16.41
N ASN A 113 4.40 -6.66 -16.91
CA ASN A 113 4.04 -6.82 -18.32
C ASN A 113 2.54 -6.49 -18.60
N ASP A 114 2.13 -6.50 -19.85
CA ASP A 114 0.75 -6.19 -20.28
C ASP A 114 -0.32 -7.15 -19.70
N ASN A 115 0.07 -8.30 -19.16
CA ASN A 115 -0.81 -9.27 -18.49
C ASN A 115 -0.75 -9.15 -16.96
N TYR A 116 -0.08 -8.13 -16.43
CA TYR A 116 0.17 -7.91 -15.00
C TYR A 116 0.96 -9.04 -14.31
N GLU A 117 1.78 -9.78 -15.08
CA GLU A 117 2.76 -10.72 -14.54
C GLU A 117 4.03 -9.96 -14.16
N LEU A 118 4.73 -10.46 -13.13
CA LEU A 118 5.94 -9.86 -12.59
C LEU A 118 7.18 -10.62 -13.07
N GLU A 119 8.15 -9.92 -13.65
CA GLU A 119 9.48 -10.44 -13.92
C GLU A 119 10.50 -9.77 -12.99
N GLU A 120 11.24 -10.57 -12.20
CA GLU A 120 12.27 -10.06 -11.30
C GLU A 120 13.41 -9.40 -12.07
N LEU A 121 13.65 -8.12 -11.80
CA LEU A 121 14.77 -7.36 -12.36
C LEU A 121 16.03 -7.50 -11.52
N ASN A 122 15.91 -7.23 -10.22
CA ASN A 122 16.95 -7.46 -9.22
C ASN A 122 16.40 -7.31 -7.80
N LYS A 123 17.25 -7.57 -6.83
CA LYS A 123 16.99 -7.31 -5.42
C LYS A 123 18.21 -6.77 -4.69
N LEU A 124 17.99 -5.98 -3.66
CA LEU A 124 19.04 -5.41 -2.81
C LEU A 124 18.71 -5.59 -1.33
N SER A 125 19.76 -5.64 -0.51
CA SER A 125 19.60 -5.66 0.95
C SER A 125 19.06 -4.33 1.47
N THR A 126 18.16 -4.36 2.47
CA THR A 126 17.71 -3.15 3.18
C THR A 126 18.60 -2.80 4.38
N GLU A 127 19.68 -3.53 4.60
CA GLU A 127 20.71 -3.35 5.65
C GLU A 127 20.17 -3.34 7.09
N ALA A 128 18.88 -3.66 7.26
CA ALA A 128 18.21 -3.80 8.55
C ALA A 128 17.07 -4.81 8.48
N GLY A 129 16.52 -5.19 9.62
CA GLY A 129 15.40 -6.11 9.69
C GLY A 129 14.04 -5.41 9.57
N ALA A 130 13.03 -6.20 9.19
CA ALA A 130 11.64 -5.81 9.11
C ALA A 130 11.40 -4.54 8.27
N PRO A 131 11.77 -4.53 6.97
CA PRO A 131 11.36 -3.44 6.09
C PRO A 131 9.82 -3.43 5.98
N ALA A 132 9.21 -2.30 6.34
CA ALA A 132 7.79 -2.20 6.59
C ALA A 132 7.03 -1.39 5.54
N GLN A 133 7.70 -0.49 4.79
CA GLN A 133 7.04 0.37 3.82
C GLN A 133 8.01 0.82 2.73
N ILE A 134 7.46 1.04 1.52
CA ILE A 134 8.17 1.56 0.34
C ILE A 134 7.52 2.87 -0.08
N ALA A 135 8.34 3.89 -0.37
CA ALA A 135 7.91 5.09 -1.07
C ALA A 135 8.76 5.30 -2.33
N ILE A 136 8.17 5.93 -3.34
CA ILE A 136 8.87 6.38 -4.55
C ILE A 136 8.76 7.89 -4.59
N ASP A 137 9.85 8.59 -4.88
CA ASP A 137 9.85 10.04 -5.02
C ASP A 137 9.04 10.50 -6.25
N GLN A 138 8.58 11.74 -6.27
CA GLN A 138 7.69 12.24 -7.34
C GLN A 138 8.35 12.23 -8.73
N SER A 139 9.66 12.21 -8.80
CA SER A 139 10.38 12.08 -10.08
C SER A 139 10.53 10.62 -10.55
N GLY A 140 10.17 9.66 -9.71
CA GLY A 140 10.36 8.23 -9.96
C GLY A 140 11.83 7.79 -10.00
N LYS A 141 12.78 8.61 -9.52
CA LYS A 141 14.22 8.29 -9.55
C LYS A 141 14.71 7.58 -8.32
N TYR A 142 14.01 7.74 -7.20
CA TYR A 142 14.45 7.20 -5.92
C TYR A 142 13.36 6.37 -5.27
N VAL A 143 13.75 5.21 -4.73
CA VAL A 143 12.90 4.31 -3.96
C VAL A 143 13.40 4.28 -2.52
N PHE A 144 12.53 4.60 -1.58
CA PHE A 144 12.81 4.60 -0.16
C PHE A 144 12.21 3.37 0.50
N VAL A 145 12.92 2.79 1.47
CA VAL A 145 12.45 1.66 2.27
C VAL A 145 12.67 1.98 3.75
N ALA A 146 11.57 2.05 4.49
CA ALA A 146 11.61 2.16 5.94
C ALA A 146 11.79 0.80 6.58
N ASN A 147 12.80 0.63 7.45
CA ASN A 147 13.01 -0.58 8.22
C ASN A 147 12.61 -0.35 9.67
N TYR A 148 11.69 -1.16 10.15
CA TYR A 148 11.21 -1.10 11.53
C TYR A 148 12.32 -1.37 12.55
N MET A 149 13.20 -2.34 12.27
CA MET A 149 14.31 -2.66 13.16
C MET A 149 15.48 -1.70 12.95
N GLY A 150 15.90 -1.05 14.04
CA GLY A 150 17.12 -0.20 14.07
C GLY A 150 16.97 1.19 13.48
N GLY A 151 15.76 1.64 13.11
CA GLY A 151 15.51 2.99 12.61
C GLY A 151 16.33 3.34 11.37
N VAL A 152 16.37 2.43 10.41
CA VAL A 152 17.11 2.59 9.16
C VAL A 152 16.13 2.88 8.03
N VAL A 153 16.41 3.93 7.26
CA VAL A 153 15.74 4.15 5.96
C VAL A 153 16.80 4.03 4.86
N MET A 154 16.51 3.19 3.88
CA MET A 154 17.33 3.06 2.69
C MET A 154 16.73 3.87 1.56
N MET A 155 17.56 4.60 0.81
CA MET A 155 17.20 5.32 -0.40
C MET A 155 17.99 4.72 -1.55
N TYR A 156 17.33 4.08 -2.50
CA TYR A 156 17.92 3.48 -3.70
C TYR A 156 17.69 4.35 -4.92
N ARG A 157 18.61 4.33 -5.86
CA ARG A 157 18.40 4.90 -7.19
C ARG A 157 17.62 3.90 -8.04
N ARG A 158 16.53 4.35 -8.69
CA ARG A 158 15.81 3.61 -9.73
C ARG A 158 16.44 3.92 -11.09
N GLU A 159 16.84 2.90 -11.81
CA GLU A 159 17.35 2.99 -13.17
C GLU A 159 16.19 3.06 -14.19
N GLU A 160 16.49 3.41 -15.44
CA GLU A 160 15.48 3.55 -16.51
C GLU A 160 14.70 2.26 -16.77
N ASP A 161 15.29 1.09 -16.53
CA ASP A 161 14.65 -0.21 -16.68
C ASP A 161 13.91 -0.68 -15.41
N GLY A 162 13.88 0.14 -14.36
CA GLY A 162 13.23 -0.14 -13.09
C GLY A 162 14.10 -0.86 -12.06
N ARG A 163 15.33 -1.29 -12.40
CA ARG A 163 16.27 -1.86 -11.42
C ARG A 163 16.63 -0.85 -10.35
N LEU A 164 16.92 -1.38 -9.17
CA LEU A 164 17.48 -0.59 -8.08
C LEU A 164 19.02 -0.69 -8.13
N SER A 165 19.67 0.43 -7.91
CA SER A 165 21.14 0.53 -7.83
C SER A 165 21.51 1.49 -6.72
N ASP A 166 22.76 1.87 -6.63
CA ASP A 166 23.33 2.80 -5.67
C ASP A 166 22.39 3.14 -4.50
N HIS A 167 22.87 3.13 -3.29
CA HIS A 167 22.00 3.41 -2.15
C HIS A 167 22.65 4.37 -1.16
N LYS A 168 21.80 5.07 -0.42
CA LYS A 168 22.15 5.82 0.77
C LYS A 168 21.41 5.25 1.97
N LYS A 169 22.11 5.15 3.08
CA LYS A 169 21.55 4.77 4.37
C LYS A 169 21.31 6.00 5.21
N ILE A 170 20.08 6.19 5.65
CA ILE A 170 19.68 7.20 6.60
C ILE A 170 19.52 6.47 7.94
N GLN A 171 20.35 6.80 8.91
CA GLN A 171 20.26 6.25 10.25
C GLN A 171 19.59 7.27 11.16
N LEU A 172 18.41 6.92 11.68
CA LEU A 172 17.73 7.74 12.67
C LEU A 172 18.42 7.64 14.04
N GLU A 173 18.18 8.64 14.88
CA GLU A 173 18.75 8.66 16.24
C GLU A 173 18.20 7.52 17.11
N ASN A 174 18.96 7.14 18.13
CA ASN A 174 18.60 6.07 19.05
C ASN A 174 18.22 4.74 18.38
N PRO A 175 19.12 4.10 17.62
CA PRO A 175 18.80 2.90 16.82
C PRO A 175 18.18 1.75 17.63
N GLY A 176 18.45 1.66 18.93
CA GLY A 176 17.88 0.64 19.81
C GLY A 176 16.42 0.88 20.20
N GLN A 177 15.89 2.07 19.95
CA GLN A 177 14.52 2.48 20.21
C GLN A 177 13.77 2.85 18.93
N SER A 178 14.48 3.34 17.92
CA SER A 178 13.93 3.82 16.67
C SER A 178 13.29 2.70 15.84
N HIS A 179 12.08 2.97 15.35
CA HIS A 179 11.30 2.08 14.51
C HIS A 179 10.71 2.85 13.33
N ALA A 180 11.53 3.08 12.27
CA ALA A 180 11.05 3.75 11.06
C ALA A 180 9.96 2.91 10.40
N HIS A 181 8.73 3.45 10.32
CA HIS A 181 7.58 2.68 9.82
C HIS A 181 7.09 3.14 8.46
N SER A 182 7.19 4.43 8.14
CA SER A 182 6.84 4.94 6.80
C SER A 182 7.73 6.09 6.38
N VAL A 183 7.85 6.24 5.06
CA VAL A 183 8.50 7.36 4.37
C VAL A 183 7.48 8.01 3.47
N ASN A 184 7.38 9.33 3.49
CA ASN A 184 6.46 10.09 2.65
C ASN A 184 7.21 11.27 2.05
N ILE A 185 7.01 11.53 0.77
CA ILE A 185 7.64 12.63 0.04
C ILE A 185 6.55 13.60 -0.38
N ASP A 186 6.76 14.91 -0.21
CA ASP A 186 5.81 15.91 -0.64
C ASP A 186 5.69 15.99 -2.17
N GLU A 187 4.61 16.61 -2.67
CA GLU A 187 4.33 16.73 -4.10
C GLU A 187 5.38 17.58 -4.83
N ASP A 188 5.99 18.56 -4.13
CA ASP A 188 7.06 19.38 -4.66
C ASP A 188 8.38 18.60 -4.79
N ASN A 189 8.47 17.40 -4.22
CA ASN A 189 9.65 16.55 -4.21
C ASN A 189 10.87 17.18 -3.52
N GLU A 190 10.61 18.02 -2.52
CA GLU A 190 11.61 18.78 -1.79
C GLU A 190 11.83 18.28 -0.35
N HIS A 191 10.82 17.60 0.25
CA HIS A 191 10.91 17.17 1.64
C HIS A 191 10.49 15.70 1.81
N VAL A 192 11.23 15.00 2.68
CA VAL A 192 10.97 13.61 3.07
C VAL A 192 10.60 13.57 4.55
N TYR A 193 9.47 12.91 4.85
CA TYR A 193 8.94 12.73 6.20
C TYR A 193 9.00 11.25 6.58
N ILE A 194 9.64 10.95 7.71
CA ILE A 194 9.81 9.58 8.19
C ILE A 194 9.11 9.46 9.53
N ALA A 195 8.09 8.62 9.60
CA ALA A 195 7.44 8.29 10.88
C ALA A 195 8.30 7.28 11.64
N ASP A 196 8.74 7.68 12.83
CA ASP A 196 9.54 6.86 13.75
C ASP A 196 8.70 6.50 14.97
N LEU A 197 8.08 5.34 14.90
CA LEU A 197 7.15 4.82 15.89
C LEU A 197 7.81 4.71 17.29
N GLY A 198 9.07 4.31 17.34
CA GLY A 198 9.74 4.06 18.61
C GLY A 198 10.23 5.30 19.33
N ASN A 199 10.42 6.42 18.61
CA ASN A 199 10.87 7.69 19.21
C ASN A 199 9.75 8.75 19.28
N ASP A 200 8.51 8.42 18.91
CA ASP A 200 7.37 9.36 18.85
C ASP A 200 7.67 10.61 18.00
N LYS A 201 8.37 10.41 16.87
CA LYS A 201 8.85 11.50 16.00
C LYS A 201 8.43 11.33 14.54
N ILE A 202 8.23 12.46 13.88
CA ILE A 202 8.28 12.57 12.44
C ILE A 202 9.57 13.29 12.09
N TRP A 203 10.54 12.59 11.51
CA TRP A 203 11.78 13.18 11.01
C TRP A 203 11.52 13.89 9.69
N ILE A 204 12.19 15.01 9.45
CA ILE A 204 12.04 15.85 8.26
C ILE A 204 13.42 16.06 7.64
N PHE A 205 13.51 15.74 6.35
CA PHE A 205 14.71 15.90 5.55
C PHE A 205 14.41 16.72 4.30
N ASP A 206 15.39 17.51 3.86
CA ASP A 206 15.39 18.18 2.56
C ASP A 206 15.97 17.24 1.51
N LEU A 207 15.27 17.10 0.39
CA LEU A 207 15.65 16.25 -0.75
C LEU A 207 16.02 17.12 -1.94
N ASP A 208 17.24 16.98 -2.46
CA ASP A 208 17.59 17.42 -3.81
C ASP A 208 17.43 16.25 -4.78
N ALA A 209 16.27 16.13 -5.40
CA ALA A 209 15.95 15.05 -6.34
C ALA A 209 16.83 15.06 -7.61
N ALA A 210 17.53 16.16 -7.92
CA ALA A 210 18.44 16.21 -9.05
C ALA A 210 19.74 15.46 -8.78
N THR A 211 20.26 15.58 -7.56
CA THR A 211 21.53 14.97 -7.11
C THR A 211 21.35 13.75 -6.23
N GLY A 212 20.13 13.56 -5.66
CA GLY A 212 19.84 12.58 -4.64
C GLY A 212 20.45 12.95 -3.27
N SER A 213 20.80 14.23 -3.03
CA SER A 213 21.21 14.67 -1.70
C SER A 213 20.02 14.67 -0.77
N ILE A 214 20.22 14.17 0.44
CA ILE A 214 19.21 14.19 1.50
C ILE A 214 19.89 14.62 2.78
N GLU A 215 19.39 15.70 3.38
CA GLU A 215 19.98 16.34 4.57
C GLU A 215 18.87 16.67 5.58
N PRO A 216 19.14 16.70 6.89
CA PRO A 216 18.14 17.13 7.86
C PRO A 216 17.62 18.53 7.56
N ASN A 217 16.28 18.71 7.60
CA ASN A 217 15.64 20.02 7.48
C ASN A 217 16.00 20.96 8.65
N GLU A 218 15.75 22.27 8.52
CA GLU A 218 15.91 23.24 9.63
C GLU A 218 15.11 22.80 10.87
N GLN A 219 13.89 22.30 10.68
CA GLN A 219 13.12 21.58 11.70
C GLN A 219 13.37 20.07 11.52
N ALA A 220 14.47 19.55 12.09
CA ALA A 220 14.89 18.17 11.87
C ALA A 220 13.80 17.12 12.22
N PHE A 221 12.88 17.45 13.14
CA PHE A 221 11.74 16.58 13.49
C PHE A 221 10.62 17.38 14.17
N VAL A 222 9.45 16.77 14.28
CA VAL A 222 8.39 17.14 15.20
C VAL A 222 8.08 15.94 16.09
N GLU A 223 7.88 16.18 17.39
CA GLU A 223 7.48 15.17 18.37
C GLU A 223 5.94 15.12 18.43
N VAL A 224 5.37 13.92 18.44
CA VAL A 224 3.97 13.68 18.78
C VAL A 224 3.85 13.42 20.29
N GLU A 225 2.66 13.07 20.78
CA GLU A 225 2.47 12.73 22.19
C GLU A 225 3.34 11.52 22.59
N GLU A 226 3.92 11.53 23.78
CA GLU A 226 4.73 10.43 24.30
C GLU A 226 3.93 9.13 24.34
N GLY A 227 4.48 8.06 23.74
CA GLY A 227 3.81 6.77 23.61
C GLY A 227 2.78 6.71 22.48
N ALA A 228 2.70 7.70 21.60
CA ALA A 228 1.77 7.69 20.49
C ALA A 228 2.15 6.69 19.40
N GLY A 229 3.42 6.57 19.05
CA GLY A 229 3.92 5.64 18.03
C GLY A 229 3.46 6.00 16.62
N PRO A 230 3.96 7.08 16.00
CA PRO A 230 3.58 7.47 14.64
C PRO A 230 3.97 6.41 13.61
N ARG A 231 3.01 6.04 12.76
CA ARG A 231 3.13 4.86 11.90
C ARG A 231 3.05 5.19 10.41
N HIS A 232 1.88 5.46 9.89
CA HIS A 232 1.63 5.86 8.51
C HIS A 232 1.17 7.31 8.44
N PHE A 233 1.46 7.94 7.30
CA PHE A 233 1.34 9.37 7.11
C PHE A 233 0.68 9.68 5.76
N THR A 234 -0.12 10.73 5.68
CA THR A 234 -0.69 11.21 4.43
C THR A 234 -0.78 12.74 4.43
N PHE A 235 -0.81 13.33 3.24
CA PHE A 235 -1.00 14.78 3.08
C PHE A 235 -2.46 15.10 2.74
N SER A 236 -2.88 16.35 3.00
CA SER A 236 -4.07 16.90 2.37
C SER A 236 -3.83 17.11 0.87
N LYS A 237 -4.90 17.15 0.09
CA LYS A 237 -4.82 17.29 -1.38
C LYS A 237 -4.07 18.55 -1.85
N ASN A 238 -4.11 19.62 -1.07
CA ASN A 238 -3.42 20.89 -1.35
C ASN A 238 -2.04 20.99 -0.68
N GLN A 239 -1.58 19.91 -0.02
CA GLN A 239 -0.30 19.84 0.70
C GLN A 239 -0.13 20.86 1.84
N GLU A 240 -1.21 21.58 2.25
CA GLU A 240 -1.14 22.54 3.36
C GLU A 240 -1.17 21.85 4.73
N TYR A 241 -1.72 20.64 4.77
CA TYR A 241 -1.84 19.84 5.98
C TYR A 241 -1.27 18.44 5.79
N ALA A 242 -0.91 17.82 6.89
CA ALA A 242 -0.45 16.44 6.94
C ALA A 242 -1.08 15.73 8.14
N TYR A 243 -1.16 14.41 8.06
CA TYR A 243 -1.80 13.56 9.06
C TYR A 243 -0.98 12.31 9.29
N VAL A 244 -0.73 11.97 10.53
CA VAL A 244 -0.10 10.71 10.92
C VAL A 244 -1.06 9.91 11.78
N ILE A 245 -1.22 8.63 11.47
CA ILE A 245 -1.90 7.70 12.36
C ILE A 245 -0.89 7.14 13.35
N ASN A 246 -1.23 7.19 14.63
CA ASN A 246 -0.39 6.75 15.72
C ASN A 246 -0.83 5.35 16.17
N GLU A 247 0.09 4.39 16.11
CA GLU A 247 -0.21 2.97 16.38
C GLU A 247 -0.57 2.72 17.83
N LEU A 248 0.25 3.25 18.78
CA LEU A 248 0.24 2.79 20.16
C LEU A 248 -0.87 3.43 21.00
N ASN A 249 -1.26 4.67 20.70
CA ASN A 249 -2.34 5.37 21.42
C ASN A 249 -3.64 5.49 20.61
N SER A 250 -3.69 4.87 19.41
CA SER A 250 -4.88 4.82 18.55
C SER A 250 -5.45 6.22 18.25
N SER A 251 -4.61 7.09 17.72
CA SER A 251 -4.98 8.47 17.39
C SER A 251 -4.51 8.89 16.01
N ILE A 252 -5.03 10.02 15.50
CA ILE A 252 -4.50 10.72 14.34
C ILE A 252 -4.07 12.11 14.79
N THR A 253 -2.80 12.46 14.53
CA THR A 253 -2.28 13.81 14.72
C THR A 253 -2.30 14.56 13.40
N ALA A 254 -2.97 15.70 13.38
CA ALA A 254 -3.03 16.62 12.25
C ALA A 254 -2.00 17.74 12.40
N PHE A 255 -1.33 18.06 11.31
CA PHE A 255 -0.32 19.11 11.24
C PHE A 255 -0.66 20.15 10.19
N LYS A 256 -0.29 21.40 10.46
CA LYS A 256 -0.12 22.42 9.43
C LYS A 256 1.31 22.34 8.89
N ARG A 257 1.44 22.22 7.57
CA ARG A 257 2.75 22.21 6.90
C ARG A 257 3.20 23.64 6.62
N LYS A 258 4.47 23.94 6.89
CA LYS A 258 5.14 25.20 6.54
C LYS A 258 5.76 25.10 5.16
N ALA A 259 5.94 26.22 4.47
CA ALA A 259 6.62 26.27 3.18
C ALA A 259 8.07 25.75 3.23
N SER A 260 8.70 25.75 4.41
CA SER A 260 10.04 25.18 4.65
C SER A 260 10.03 23.68 4.94
N GLY A 261 8.92 22.97 4.69
CA GLY A 261 8.77 21.56 5.04
C GLY A 261 8.42 21.26 6.50
N GLY A 262 8.63 22.23 7.41
CA GLY A 262 8.34 22.04 8.83
C GLY A 262 6.87 21.77 9.14
N LEU A 263 6.59 21.10 10.26
CA LEU A 263 5.26 20.70 10.71
C LEU A 263 4.90 21.37 12.04
N GLU A 264 3.63 21.78 12.18
CA GLU A 264 3.06 22.32 13.41
C GLU A 264 1.79 21.55 13.76
N ILE A 265 1.72 20.95 14.95
CA ILE A 265 0.55 20.20 15.42
C ILE A 265 -0.63 21.16 15.59
N ILE A 266 -1.77 20.79 14.99
CA ILE A 266 -3.03 21.57 15.08
C ILE A 266 -4.14 20.82 15.82
N GLN A 267 -4.06 19.46 15.86
CA GLN A 267 -5.06 18.63 16.51
C GLN A 267 -4.52 17.21 16.70
N THR A 268 -5.01 16.51 17.73
CA THR A 268 -4.96 15.05 17.83
C THR A 268 -6.35 14.54 18.16
N VAL A 269 -6.82 13.49 17.45
CA VAL A 269 -8.15 12.88 17.61
C VAL A 269 -8.03 11.38 17.77
N SER A 270 -8.93 10.75 18.55
CA SER A 270 -9.00 9.30 18.70
C SER A 270 -9.49 8.64 17.41
N THR A 271 -8.94 7.46 17.09
CA THR A 271 -9.45 6.57 16.02
C THR A 271 -10.49 5.58 16.52
N LEU A 272 -10.83 5.63 17.82
CA LEU A 272 -11.74 4.71 18.49
C LEU A 272 -13.00 5.42 18.99
N PRO A 273 -14.13 4.71 19.07
CA PRO A 273 -15.32 5.19 19.77
C PRO A 273 -15.01 5.52 21.25
N GLU A 274 -15.77 6.48 21.84
CA GLU A 274 -15.56 6.88 23.24
C GLU A 274 -15.82 5.73 24.25
N ASP A 275 -16.65 4.78 23.89
CA ASP A 275 -17.04 3.62 24.70
C ASP A 275 -16.25 2.35 24.38
N PHE A 276 -15.23 2.43 23.54
CA PHE A 276 -14.38 1.28 23.26
C PHE A 276 -13.56 0.89 24.51
N GLU A 277 -13.67 -0.38 24.89
CA GLU A 277 -12.89 -0.99 25.95
C GLU A 277 -12.09 -2.17 25.39
N GLY A 278 -10.78 -2.10 25.43
CA GLY A 278 -9.92 -3.18 24.97
C GLY A 278 -8.54 -2.70 24.51
N GLU A 279 -7.73 -3.63 24.06
CA GLU A 279 -6.45 -3.32 23.41
C GLU A 279 -6.70 -3.03 21.94
N ASN A 280 -6.06 -2.00 21.42
CA ASN A 280 -6.09 -1.63 20.01
C ASN A 280 -4.74 -1.09 19.57
N SER A 281 -4.43 -1.27 18.30
CA SER A 281 -3.34 -0.58 17.64
C SER A 281 -3.80 -0.11 16.26
N ALA A 282 -3.77 1.21 16.05
CA ALA A 282 -4.12 1.76 14.74
C ALA A 282 -3.04 1.40 13.71
N ALA A 283 -3.39 1.39 12.41
CA ALA A 283 -2.47 0.87 11.42
C ALA A 283 -2.29 1.79 10.21
N ASP A 284 -3.26 1.94 9.37
CA ASP A 284 -3.11 2.60 8.08
C ASP A 284 -3.99 3.85 7.96
N ILE A 285 -3.60 4.79 7.10
CA ILE A 285 -4.29 6.06 6.90
C ILE A 285 -4.23 6.48 5.43
N HIS A 286 -5.37 6.80 4.85
CA HIS A 286 -5.46 7.31 3.49
C HIS A 286 -6.41 8.50 3.38
N LEU A 287 -6.00 9.49 2.58
CA LEU A 287 -6.86 10.55 2.11
C LEU A 287 -7.70 10.03 0.93
N HIS A 288 -9.00 10.32 0.95
CA HIS A 288 -9.87 10.07 -0.20
C HIS A 288 -9.44 10.92 -1.41
N PRO A 289 -9.51 10.42 -2.66
CA PRO A 289 -9.09 11.16 -3.85
C PRO A 289 -9.76 12.53 -4.04
N ASN A 290 -11.00 12.72 -3.53
CA ASN A 290 -11.67 14.04 -3.56
C ASN A 290 -11.08 15.06 -2.57
N GLY A 291 -10.19 14.62 -1.64
CA GLY A 291 -9.54 15.49 -0.65
C GLY A 291 -10.38 15.88 0.55
N LYS A 292 -11.61 15.36 0.68
CA LYS A 292 -12.56 15.78 1.74
C LYS A 292 -12.58 14.85 2.95
N PHE A 293 -12.10 13.62 2.82
CA PHE A 293 -12.21 12.61 3.84
C PHE A 293 -10.88 11.89 4.08
N ILE A 294 -10.67 11.48 5.32
CA ILE A 294 -9.56 10.62 5.74
C ILE A 294 -10.15 9.40 6.44
N TYR A 295 -9.58 8.26 6.11
CA TYR A 295 -9.90 6.99 6.76
C TYR A 295 -8.67 6.44 7.47
N GLY A 296 -8.89 5.73 8.58
CA GLY A 296 -7.84 5.03 9.33
C GLY A 296 -8.31 3.65 9.76
N SER A 297 -7.40 2.69 9.92
CA SER A 297 -7.73 1.33 10.34
C SER A 297 -7.27 1.02 11.77
N ASN A 298 -8.05 0.20 12.48
CA ASN A 298 -7.86 -0.20 13.87
C ASN A 298 -7.75 -1.72 13.99
N ARG A 299 -6.65 -2.19 14.56
CA ARG A 299 -6.38 -3.61 14.84
C ARG A 299 -6.67 -3.90 16.32
N GLY A 300 -7.82 -4.46 16.61
CA GLY A 300 -8.38 -4.65 17.96
C GLY A 300 -9.86 -4.33 17.94
N ASP A 301 -10.25 -3.07 17.72
CA ASP A 301 -11.62 -2.68 17.36
C ASP A 301 -12.06 -3.27 16.02
N ASN A 302 -11.10 -3.59 15.16
CA ASN A 302 -11.32 -4.18 13.83
C ASN A 302 -12.27 -3.33 12.96
N SER A 303 -11.99 -2.05 12.90
CA SER A 303 -12.81 -1.06 12.21
C SER A 303 -12.00 -0.16 11.27
N ILE A 304 -12.73 0.55 10.41
CA ILE A 304 -12.28 1.74 9.70
C ILE A 304 -12.92 2.95 10.37
N CYS A 305 -12.11 3.87 10.89
CA CYS A 305 -12.58 5.20 11.31
C CYS A 305 -12.59 6.16 10.13
N ALA A 306 -13.59 7.02 10.07
CA ALA A 306 -13.77 8.00 9.01
C ALA A 306 -13.86 9.43 9.57
N PHE A 307 -13.16 10.36 8.91
CA PHE A 307 -13.15 11.77 9.30
C PHE A 307 -13.34 12.66 8.06
N ARG A 308 -14.04 13.79 8.27
CA ARG A 308 -14.06 14.88 7.30
C ARG A 308 -12.91 15.83 7.58
N VAL A 309 -12.22 16.25 6.54
CA VAL A 309 -11.19 17.30 6.59
C VAL A 309 -11.88 18.66 6.56
N GLY A 310 -11.69 19.46 7.60
CA GLY A 310 -12.16 20.85 7.67
C GLY A 310 -11.27 21.80 6.87
N ASP A 311 -11.77 22.99 6.56
CA ASP A 311 -11.01 24.01 5.86
C ASP A 311 -9.75 24.49 6.62
N ASP A 312 -9.73 24.28 7.93
CA ASP A 312 -8.58 24.54 8.81
C ASP A 312 -7.67 23.33 9.02
N GLY A 313 -7.86 22.27 8.24
CA GLY A 313 -7.10 21.02 8.30
C GLY A 313 -7.46 20.12 9.47
N LYS A 314 -8.42 20.49 10.31
CA LYS A 314 -8.85 19.66 11.44
C LYS A 314 -9.79 18.56 11.00
N LEU A 315 -9.74 17.46 11.72
CA LEU A 315 -10.55 16.27 11.48
C LEU A 315 -11.83 16.31 12.32
N ILE A 316 -12.95 16.02 11.65
CA ILE A 316 -14.28 15.91 12.25
C ILE A 316 -14.74 14.47 12.06
N ASN A 317 -14.97 13.75 13.15
CA ASN A 317 -15.40 12.35 13.10
C ASN A 317 -16.72 12.19 12.34
N ILE A 318 -16.78 11.19 11.44
CA ILE A 318 -17.98 10.76 10.71
C ILE A 318 -18.54 9.48 11.33
N GLY A 319 -17.67 8.51 11.62
CA GLY A 319 -18.11 7.22 12.16
C GLY A 319 -16.99 6.20 12.27
N PHE A 320 -17.38 5.03 12.78
CA PHE A 320 -16.52 3.85 12.93
C PHE A 320 -17.26 2.66 12.31
N TYR A 321 -16.60 1.95 11.40
CA TYR A 321 -17.22 0.95 10.54
C TYR A 321 -16.52 -0.40 10.72
N PRO A 322 -17.16 -1.38 11.38
CA PRO A 322 -16.57 -2.71 11.59
C PRO A 322 -16.22 -3.38 10.27
N THR A 323 -15.03 -3.97 10.17
CA THR A 323 -14.60 -4.71 8.97
C THR A 323 -15.24 -6.10 8.90
N ASN A 324 -15.78 -6.61 10.01
CA ASN A 324 -16.23 -8.00 10.17
C ASN A 324 -15.13 -9.03 9.83
N GLY A 325 -13.88 -8.60 9.95
CA GLY A 325 -12.66 -9.39 9.91
C GLY A 325 -11.78 -9.03 11.10
N GLU A 326 -10.58 -9.59 11.16
CA GLU A 326 -9.64 -9.36 12.26
C GLU A 326 -8.34 -8.77 11.74
N THR A 327 -7.85 -7.76 12.47
CA THR A 327 -6.56 -7.11 12.20
C THR A 327 -6.49 -6.45 10.80
N PRO A 328 -7.33 -5.43 10.50
CA PRO A 328 -7.23 -4.68 9.24
C PRO A 328 -5.95 -3.83 9.22
N ARG A 329 -4.83 -4.47 8.86
CA ARG A 329 -3.49 -3.86 8.90
C ARG A 329 -3.27 -2.80 7.84
N ASN A 330 -3.92 -2.96 6.69
CA ASN A 330 -3.87 -2.03 5.56
C ASN A 330 -5.25 -1.97 4.91
N PHE A 331 -5.51 -0.89 4.23
CA PHE A 331 -6.65 -0.77 3.33
C PHE A 331 -6.27 0.08 2.12
N ALA A 332 -7.02 -0.05 1.03
CA ALA A 332 -6.86 0.80 -0.14
C ALA A 332 -8.21 1.42 -0.53
N ILE A 333 -8.17 2.62 -1.06
CA ILE A 333 -9.30 3.26 -1.73
C ILE A 333 -9.10 3.04 -3.23
N ALA A 334 -10.12 2.52 -3.93
CA ALA A 334 -10.06 2.37 -5.37
C ALA A 334 -9.77 3.72 -6.05
N PRO A 335 -9.07 3.75 -7.20
CA PRO A 335 -8.71 4.99 -7.88
C PRO A 335 -9.89 5.94 -8.17
N GLY A 336 -11.11 5.40 -8.38
CA GLY A 336 -12.34 6.18 -8.55
C GLY A 336 -12.87 6.83 -7.27
N GLY A 337 -12.45 6.36 -6.10
CA GLY A 337 -12.91 6.86 -4.80
C GLY A 337 -14.23 6.24 -4.33
N ASP A 338 -14.86 5.34 -5.09
CA ASP A 338 -16.19 4.81 -4.78
C ASP A 338 -16.16 3.63 -3.78
N PHE A 339 -15.01 2.99 -3.62
CA PHE A 339 -14.84 1.79 -2.79
C PHE A 339 -13.57 1.82 -1.94
N LEU A 340 -13.68 1.25 -0.74
CA LEU A 340 -12.58 0.98 0.18
C LEU A 340 -12.48 -0.52 0.44
N TYR A 341 -11.26 -1.04 0.43
CA TYR A 341 -10.92 -2.45 0.59
C TYR A 341 -10.00 -2.63 1.79
N ALA A 342 -10.50 -3.21 2.89
CA ALA A 342 -9.72 -3.46 4.11
C ALA A 342 -9.15 -4.88 4.14
N ALA A 343 -7.83 -4.99 4.20
CA ALA A 343 -7.08 -6.24 4.25
C ALA A 343 -6.99 -6.75 5.70
N ASN A 344 -7.73 -7.81 6.02
CA ASN A 344 -7.81 -8.40 7.35
C ASN A 344 -6.72 -9.46 7.54
N GLN A 345 -5.61 -9.08 8.17
CA GLN A 345 -4.42 -9.92 8.30
C GLN A 345 -4.72 -11.28 8.94
N ASP A 346 -5.35 -11.31 10.12
CA ASP A 346 -5.44 -12.51 10.96
C ASP A 346 -6.59 -13.42 10.58
N SER A 347 -7.77 -12.86 10.33
CA SER A 347 -8.90 -13.65 9.81
C SER A 347 -8.71 -14.06 8.35
N GLY A 348 -7.81 -13.38 7.63
CA GLY A 348 -7.77 -13.41 6.18
C GLY A 348 -8.96 -12.64 5.57
N GLY A 349 -8.97 -12.54 4.25
CA GLY A 349 -10.05 -11.86 3.53
C GLY A 349 -9.88 -10.36 3.39
N ILE A 350 -10.71 -9.79 2.50
CA ILE A 350 -10.79 -8.35 2.24
C ILE A 350 -12.24 -7.92 2.43
N SER A 351 -12.46 -6.96 3.31
CA SER A 351 -13.78 -6.34 3.51
C SER A 351 -13.96 -5.20 2.53
N ILE A 352 -15.13 -5.13 1.92
CA ILE A 352 -15.47 -4.15 0.87
C ILE A 352 -16.48 -3.17 1.42
N PHE A 353 -16.18 -1.88 1.29
CA PHE A 353 -17.07 -0.79 1.63
C PHE A 353 -17.31 0.09 0.41
N LYS A 354 -18.57 0.46 0.20
CA LYS A 354 -18.92 1.55 -0.69
C LYS A 354 -18.77 2.86 0.05
N ILE A 355 -18.21 3.87 -0.59
CA ILE A 355 -17.99 5.20 -0.03
C ILE A 355 -19.07 6.15 -0.56
N ASP A 356 -19.76 6.86 0.33
CA ASP A 356 -20.57 8.01 -0.06
C ASP A 356 -19.64 9.22 -0.29
N GLY A 357 -19.44 9.62 -1.53
CA GLY A 357 -18.52 10.70 -1.92
C GLY A 357 -18.92 12.10 -1.43
N GLU A 358 -20.15 12.28 -0.88
CA GLU A 358 -20.61 13.55 -0.32
C GLU A 358 -20.49 13.60 1.19
N THR A 359 -20.79 12.50 1.88
CA THR A 359 -20.78 12.41 3.35
C THR A 359 -19.50 11.80 3.92
N GLY A 360 -18.83 10.92 3.16
CA GLY A 360 -17.68 10.15 3.58
C GLY A 360 -18.05 8.91 4.39
N GLU A 361 -19.35 8.63 4.54
CA GLU A 361 -19.84 7.42 5.24
C GLU A 361 -19.52 6.17 4.43
N LEU A 362 -19.30 5.06 5.15
CA LEU A 362 -19.04 3.76 4.57
C LEU A 362 -20.25 2.85 4.71
N GLU A 363 -20.68 2.24 3.61
CA GLU A 363 -21.66 1.16 3.61
C GLU A 363 -20.92 -0.14 3.30
N GLN A 364 -20.97 -1.11 4.22
CA GLN A 364 -20.34 -2.39 3.99
C GLN A 364 -21.11 -3.17 2.93
N GLU A 365 -20.48 -3.41 1.79
CA GLU A 365 -20.96 -4.34 0.78
C GLU A 365 -20.71 -5.79 1.24
N LEU A 366 -21.43 -6.72 0.64
CA LEU A 366 -21.35 -8.12 1.04
C LEU A 366 -19.97 -8.72 0.75
N THR A 367 -19.45 -9.43 1.74
CA THR A 367 -18.50 -10.50 1.73
C THR A 367 -17.03 -10.18 1.91
N ASN A 368 -16.55 -10.77 2.97
CA ASN A 368 -15.19 -11.21 3.20
C ASN A 368 -14.68 -12.02 2.01
N PHE A 369 -13.89 -11.41 1.17
CA PHE A 369 -13.23 -12.07 0.05
C PHE A 369 -12.05 -12.89 0.58
N ASP A 370 -11.98 -14.20 0.32
CA ASP A 370 -10.99 -15.12 0.91
C ASP A 370 -9.58 -14.86 0.36
N ALA A 371 -8.82 -13.98 1.03
CA ALA A 371 -7.41 -13.75 0.82
C ALA A 371 -6.62 -14.22 2.06
N LYS A 372 -5.55 -14.95 1.87
CA LYS A 372 -4.72 -15.44 2.99
C LYS A 372 -3.75 -14.37 3.46
N THR A 373 -3.83 -13.99 4.74
CA THR A 373 -2.94 -13.01 5.39
C THR A 373 -2.59 -11.80 4.53
N PRO A 374 -3.60 -11.08 3.96
CA PRO A 374 -3.39 -9.90 3.14
C PRO A 374 -3.02 -8.73 4.03
N VAL A 375 -2.00 -7.94 3.64
CA VAL A 375 -1.49 -6.84 4.47
C VAL A 375 -1.07 -5.61 3.69
N CYS A 376 -1.22 -5.62 2.38
CA CYS A 376 -1.04 -4.46 1.51
C CYS A 376 -1.87 -4.65 0.24
N ILE A 377 -2.60 -3.63 -0.17
CA ILE A 377 -3.34 -3.58 -1.45
C ILE A 377 -2.85 -2.35 -2.19
N GLU A 378 -2.27 -2.55 -3.36
CA GLU A 378 -1.73 -1.47 -4.18
C GLU A 378 -2.34 -1.52 -5.57
N PHE A 379 -3.15 -0.52 -5.92
CA PHE A 379 -3.75 -0.40 -7.25
C PHE A 379 -2.72 0.09 -8.28
N VAL A 380 -2.82 -0.46 -9.49
CA VAL A 380 -2.11 0.07 -10.66
C VAL A 380 -2.92 1.27 -11.17
N GLU A 381 -2.33 2.47 -11.09
CA GLU A 381 -2.92 3.66 -11.69
C GLU A 381 -2.69 3.64 -13.20
N ASN A 382 -3.76 3.74 -13.99
CA ASN A 382 -3.74 3.76 -15.45
C ASN A 382 -4.04 5.17 -15.96
#